data_d245bff39b00e5e0ff51dba1b66bf73b
#
_entry.id   d245bff39b00e5e0ff51dba1b66bf73b
#
_cell.length_a   1.000
_cell.length_b   1.000
_cell.length_c   1.000
_cell.angle_alpha   90.00
_cell.angle_beta   90.00
_cell.angle_gamma   90.00
#
_symmetry.space_group_name_H-M   'P 1'
#
loop_
_entity.id
_entity.type
_entity.pdbx_description
1 polymer ?
#
loop_
_entity_poly.entity_id
_entity_poly.type
_entity_poly.pdbx_seq_one_letter_code
_entity_poly.pdbx_strand_id
1 'polypeptide(L)'
;GEGNRKLSKRDPQSNLLIHRHRGMLPEGLINYLALLGWSLSRDQDVFSPADMVEAFEVTDVNPNPARFDPVKCEAINAEHIRLLEPQDFRDRLVPYLADVYPDPADPHWVPRPLVSATTFGALTAREQEILTAAAPLVQTRVQLLGQGRDMLGFLLVPDDALQLEEKAVARLRDSAPA
;
A
#
# COMPACT_ATOMS: atom_id res chain seq x y z
N GLY A 1 21.36 -1.40 -1.51
CA GLY A 1 21.75 -2.32 -2.59
C GLY A 1 22.07 -3.69 -2.02
N GLU A 2 22.02 -4.73 -2.80
CA GLU A 2 22.43 -6.06 -2.35
C GLU A 2 23.89 -6.05 -1.93
N GLY A 3 24.16 -6.56 -0.72
CA GLY A 3 25.47 -6.50 -0.09
C GLY A 3 25.90 -5.07 0.31
N ASN A 4 27.20 -4.80 0.31
CA ASN A 4 27.79 -3.48 0.67
C ASN A 4 27.76 -2.46 -0.49
N ARG A 5 26.96 -2.68 -1.53
CA ARG A 5 26.89 -1.84 -2.70
C ARG A 5 25.97 -0.64 -2.48
N LYS A 6 26.46 0.56 -2.78
CA LYS A 6 25.65 1.79 -2.74
C LYS A 6 24.44 1.65 -3.69
N LEU A 7 23.24 2.06 -3.23
CA LEU A 7 22.05 2.16 -4.09
C LEU A 7 22.38 3.01 -5.31
N SER A 8 22.14 2.45 -6.50
CA SER A 8 22.33 3.14 -7.76
C SER A 8 21.01 3.77 -8.20
N LYS A 9 21.06 4.91 -8.88
CA LYS A 9 19.87 5.51 -9.53
C LYS A 9 19.24 4.59 -10.59
N ARG A 10 19.93 3.49 -10.96
CA ARG A 10 19.46 2.47 -11.91
C ARG A 10 18.78 1.29 -11.20
N ASP A 11 18.87 1.21 -9.86
CA ASP A 11 18.16 0.17 -9.11
C ASP A 11 16.66 0.53 -9.09
N PRO A 12 15.77 -0.38 -9.49
CA PRO A 12 14.32 -0.13 -9.46
C PRO A 12 13.85 0.32 -8.07
N GLN A 13 14.40 -0.24 -6.99
CA GLN A 13 14.09 0.10 -5.61
C GLN A 13 14.52 1.52 -5.20
N SER A 14 15.36 2.19 -5.97
CA SER A 14 15.73 3.59 -5.74
C SER A 14 14.77 4.58 -6.41
N ASN A 15 13.85 4.09 -7.25
CA ASN A 15 12.85 4.90 -7.89
C ASN A 15 11.66 5.13 -6.93
N LEU A 16 11.51 6.36 -6.47
CA LEU A 16 10.43 6.75 -5.56
C LEU A 16 9.02 6.43 -6.12
N LEU A 17 8.85 6.53 -7.44
CA LEU A 17 7.57 6.27 -8.08
C LEU A 17 7.13 4.80 -7.99
N ILE A 18 8.07 3.86 -7.83
CA ILE A 18 7.73 2.44 -7.65
C ILE A 18 7.04 2.22 -6.30
N HIS A 19 7.47 2.93 -5.25
CA HIS A 19 6.83 2.85 -3.95
C HIS A 19 5.40 3.41 -4.00
N ARG A 20 5.19 4.52 -4.72
CA ARG A 20 3.85 5.07 -4.95
C ARG A 20 2.97 4.10 -5.75
N HIS A 21 3.46 3.56 -6.86
CA HIS A 21 2.73 2.57 -7.67
C HIS A 21 2.26 1.37 -6.82
N ARG A 22 3.14 0.85 -5.98
CA ARG A 22 2.83 -0.28 -5.09
C ARG A 22 1.86 0.07 -3.94
N GLY A 23 1.66 1.33 -3.63
CA GLY A 23 0.74 1.77 -2.58
C GLY A 23 1.39 2.01 -1.22
N MET A 24 2.64 2.43 -1.21
CA MET A 24 3.30 2.90 0.00
C MET A 24 2.80 4.29 0.36
N LEU A 25 2.44 4.50 1.62
CA LEU A 25 2.08 5.81 2.15
C LEU A 25 3.33 6.70 2.27
N PRO A 26 3.23 8.00 1.96
CA PRO A 26 4.33 8.93 2.19
C PRO A 26 4.82 8.91 3.64
N GLU A 27 3.91 8.86 4.60
CA GLU A 27 4.18 8.80 6.04
C GLU A 27 5.01 7.55 6.40
N GLY A 28 4.61 6.38 5.89
CA GLY A 28 5.34 5.12 6.11
C GLY A 28 6.74 5.13 5.50
N LEU A 29 6.87 5.67 4.28
CA LEU A 29 8.18 5.77 3.63
C LEU A 29 9.11 6.74 4.34
N ILE A 30 8.64 7.92 4.75
CA ILE A 30 9.42 8.92 5.47
C ILE A 30 9.87 8.35 6.81
N ASN A 31 8.97 7.72 7.56
CA ASN A 31 9.30 7.08 8.83
C ASN A 31 10.40 6.03 8.65
N TYR A 32 10.26 5.13 7.67
CA TYR A 32 11.28 4.11 7.42
C TYR A 32 12.63 4.72 7.00
N LEU A 33 12.63 5.74 6.14
CA LEU A 33 13.86 6.40 5.71
C LEU A 33 14.57 7.10 6.88
N ALA A 34 13.81 7.69 7.80
CA ALA A 34 14.39 8.25 9.03
C ALA A 34 15.11 7.18 9.85
N LEU A 35 14.50 5.99 10.03
CA LEU A 35 15.09 4.88 10.78
C LEU A 35 16.42 4.35 10.21
N LEU A 36 16.78 4.70 8.97
CA LEU A 36 18.08 4.34 8.40
C LEU A 36 19.26 5.09 9.06
N GLY A 37 19.00 6.20 9.71
CA GLY A 37 20.05 6.96 10.37
C GLY A 37 19.62 7.69 11.64
N TRP A 38 18.35 7.64 11.99
CA TRP A 38 17.80 8.33 13.15
C TRP A 38 16.66 7.50 13.76
N SER A 39 16.35 7.71 15.03
CA SER A 39 15.21 7.10 15.71
C SER A 39 14.64 8.05 16.73
N LEU A 40 13.32 8.06 16.88
CA LEU A 40 12.64 8.86 17.89
C LEU A 40 12.97 8.37 19.30
N SER A 41 12.96 7.05 19.51
CA SER A 41 13.37 6.38 20.74
C SER A 41 13.87 4.97 20.44
N ARG A 42 14.38 4.26 21.47
CA ARG A 42 14.88 2.87 21.29
C ARG A 42 13.77 1.86 21.01
N ASP A 43 12.57 2.15 21.51
CA ASP A 43 11.46 1.16 21.55
C ASP A 43 10.30 1.57 20.61
N GLN A 44 10.45 2.67 19.85
CA GLN A 44 9.39 3.17 18.98
C GLN A 44 9.89 3.33 17.55
N ASP A 45 9.55 2.37 16.72
CA ASP A 45 9.86 2.36 15.29
C ASP A 45 8.82 3.12 14.45
N VAL A 46 7.59 3.28 14.95
CA VAL A 46 6.50 3.95 14.22
C VAL A 46 6.21 5.31 14.85
N PHE A 47 6.32 6.35 14.06
CA PHE A 47 6.09 7.75 14.47
C PHE A 47 5.55 8.57 13.29
N SER A 48 4.80 9.61 13.60
CA SER A 48 4.23 10.50 12.58
C SER A 48 5.28 11.48 12.03
N PRO A 49 5.05 12.07 10.85
CA PRO A 49 5.86 13.20 10.37
C PRO A 49 5.88 14.40 11.35
N ALA A 50 4.80 14.60 12.13
CA ALA A 50 4.76 15.65 13.14
C ALA A 50 5.71 15.37 14.31
N ASP A 51 5.69 14.12 14.84
CA ASP A 51 6.63 13.69 15.90
C ASP A 51 8.08 13.84 15.42
N MET A 52 8.34 13.49 14.14
CA MET A 52 9.66 13.64 13.55
C MET A 52 10.10 15.12 13.49
N VAL A 53 9.22 16.01 13.04
CA VAL A 53 9.53 17.44 12.95
C VAL A 53 9.80 18.03 14.34
N GLU A 54 9.10 17.60 15.38
CA GLU A 54 9.26 18.06 16.74
C GLU A 54 10.58 17.58 17.37
N ALA A 55 10.97 16.33 17.10
CA ALA A 55 12.07 15.68 17.81
C ALA A 55 13.38 15.60 17.00
N PHE A 56 13.35 15.88 15.68
CA PHE A 56 14.51 15.68 14.82
C PHE A 56 15.60 16.72 15.06
N GLU A 57 16.79 16.23 15.45
CA GLU A 57 18.01 17.01 15.49
C GLU A 57 19.07 16.39 14.58
N VAL A 58 19.68 17.21 13.72
CA VAL A 58 20.69 16.74 12.76
C VAL A 58 21.91 16.10 13.41
N THR A 59 22.22 16.50 14.63
CA THR A 59 23.33 15.98 15.44
C THR A 59 23.12 14.55 15.90
N ASP A 60 21.87 14.09 15.95
CA ASP A 60 21.49 12.73 16.37
C ASP A 60 21.52 11.73 15.22
N VAL A 61 21.78 12.21 13.99
CA VAL A 61 21.84 11.34 12.81
C VAL A 61 23.13 10.52 12.82
N ASN A 62 22.97 9.19 12.79
CA ASN A 62 24.07 8.26 12.66
C ASN A 62 24.64 8.30 11.23
N PRO A 63 25.89 8.69 11.01
CA PRO A 63 26.48 8.80 9.67
C PRO A 63 26.88 7.45 9.07
N ASN A 64 26.70 6.35 9.78
CA ASN A 64 27.07 5.02 9.27
C ASN A 64 26.18 4.60 8.09
N PRO A 65 26.74 3.90 7.08
CA PRO A 65 25.95 3.38 5.98
C PRO A 65 24.85 2.44 6.47
N ALA A 66 23.60 2.76 6.14
CA ALA A 66 22.47 1.87 6.42
C ALA A 66 22.09 1.07 5.16
N ARG A 67 21.59 -0.15 5.39
CA ARG A 67 21.06 -1.01 4.34
C ARG A 67 19.55 -0.82 4.23
N PHE A 68 19.07 -0.59 3.01
CA PHE A 68 17.65 -0.59 2.74
C PHE A 68 17.09 -2.02 2.86
N ASP A 69 16.11 -2.21 3.74
CA ASP A 69 15.38 -3.47 3.95
C ASP A 69 13.93 -3.28 3.50
N PRO A 70 13.53 -3.85 2.34
CA PRO A 70 12.18 -3.70 1.83
C PRO A 70 11.12 -4.33 2.74
N VAL A 71 11.46 -5.41 3.44
CA VAL A 71 10.52 -6.09 4.34
C VAL A 71 10.20 -5.21 5.54
N LYS A 72 11.22 -4.62 6.17
CA LYS A 72 11.02 -3.67 7.28
C LYS A 72 10.27 -2.42 6.79
N CYS A 73 10.59 -1.93 5.59
CA CYS A 73 9.91 -0.78 5.00
C CYS A 73 8.40 -1.03 4.82
N GLU A 74 8.02 -2.19 4.29
CA GLU A 74 6.62 -2.58 4.12
C GLU A 74 5.92 -2.82 5.47
N ALA A 75 6.60 -3.39 6.46
CA ALA A 75 6.06 -3.57 7.80
C ALA A 75 5.76 -2.23 8.49
N ILE A 76 6.66 -1.25 8.40
CA ILE A 76 6.42 0.12 8.91
C ILE A 76 5.22 0.76 8.19
N ASN A 77 5.15 0.61 6.88
CA ASN A 77 4.02 1.13 6.10
C ASN A 77 2.68 0.50 6.51
N ALA A 78 2.67 -0.81 6.79
CA ALA A 78 1.49 -1.51 7.27
C ALA A 78 0.98 -0.93 8.60
N GLU A 79 1.86 -0.56 9.52
CA GLU A 79 1.47 0.11 10.77
C GLU A 79 0.84 1.47 10.48
N HIS A 80 1.42 2.28 9.58
CA HIS A 80 0.81 3.55 9.17
C HIS A 80 -0.56 3.36 8.52
N ILE A 81 -0.75 2.31 7.70
CA ILE A 81 -2.06 1.99 7.12
C ILE A 81 -3.09 1.67 8.22
N ARG A 82 -2.70 0.92 9.26
CA ARG A 82 -3.59 0.58 10.39
C ARG A 82 -3.97 1.78 11.25
N LEU A 83 -3.12 2.81 11.30
CA LEU A 83 -3.37 4.05 12.04
C LEU A 83 -4.32 5.01 11.31
N LEU A 84 -4.58 4.81 10.01
CA LEU A 84 -5.53 5.64 9.28
C LEU A 84 -6.96 5.43 9.81
N GLU A 85 -7.72 6.51 9.88
CA GLU A 85 -9.17 6.40 10.04
C GLU A 85 -9.77 5.60 8.86
N PRO A 86 -10.80 4.77 9.08
CA PRO A 86 -11.36 3.92 8.03
C PRO A 86 -11.78 4.68 6.78
N GLN A 87 -12.25 5.91 6.92
CA GLN A 87 -12.63 6.77 5.79
C GLN A 87 -11.40 7.25 5.01
N ASP A 88 -10.32 7.63 5.70
CA ASP A 88 -9.08 8.06 5.06
C ASP A 88 -8.41 6.88 4.33
N PHE A 89 -8.38 5.70 4.96
CA PHE A 89 -7.92 4.49 4.29
C PHE A 89 -8.69 4.20 3.00
N ARG A 90 -10.03 4.22 3.07
CA ARG A 90 -10.90 4.01 1.91
C ARG A 90 -10.62 5.03 0.79
N ASP A 91 -10.54 6.29 1.14
CA ASP A 91 -10.35 7.37 0.17
C ASP A 91 -8.97 7.29 -0.50
N ARG A 92 -7.93 6.90 0.25
CA ARG A 92 -6.57 6.65 -0.29
C ARG A 92 -6.49 5.37 -1.11
N LEU A 93 -7.36 4.40 -0.89
CA LEU A 93 -7.41 3.13 -1.64
C LEU A 93 -8.00 3.32 -3.04
N VAL A 94 -8.99 4.22 -3.21
CA VAL A 94 -9.70 4.41 -4.48
C VAL A 94 -8.77 4.67 -5.68
N PRO A 95 -7.74 5.54 -5.62
CA PRO A 95 -6.81 5.73 -6.72
C PRO A 95 -6.09 4.44 -7.17
N TYR A 96 -5.83 3.51 -6.25
CA TYR A 96 -5.22 2.20 -6.57
C TYR A 96 -6.23 1.28 -7.25
N LEU A 97 -7.48 1.27 -6.81
CA LEU A 97 -8.56 0.53 -7.49
C LEU A 97 -8.84 1.10 -8.89
N ALA A 98 -8.72 2.41 -9.07
CA ALA A 98 -8.81 3.09 -10.36
C ALA A 98 -7.55 2.95 -11.23
N ASP A 99 -6.48 2.35 -10.69
CA ASP A 99 -5.21 2.10 -11.37
C ASP A 99 -4.57 3.36 -11.98
N VAL A 100 -4.55 4.47 -11.23
CA VAL A 100 -4.06 5.75 -11.74
C VAL A 100 -2.54 5.91 -11.64
N TYR A 101 -1.84 5.03 -10.92
CA TYR A 101 -0.41 5.12 -10.72
C TYR A 101 0.33 4.16 -11.64
N PRO A 102 1.01 4.63 -12.70
CA PRO A 102 1.73 3.77 -13.63
C PRO A 102 2.87 3.01 -12.94
N ASP A 103 3.11 1.79 -13.40
CA ASP A 103 4.32 1.06 -13.05
C ASP A 103 5.53 1.72 -13.76
N PRO A 104 6.46 2.34 -13.04
CA PRO A 104 7.61 2.97 -13.65
C PRO A 104 8.62 1.96 -14.24
N ALA A 105 8.44 0.67 -13.96
CA ALA A 105 9.24 -0.41 -14.54
C ALA A 105 8.65 -0.96 -15.85
N ASP A 106 7.37 -0.68 -16.13
CA ASP A 106 6.68 -1.10 -17.36
C ASP A 106 6.44 0.09 -18.31
N PRO A 107 7.23 0.23 -19.37
CA PRO A 107 7.05 1.31 -20.36
C PRO A 107 5.76 1.15 -21.19
N HIS A 108 5.12 -0.02 -21.16
CA HIS A 108 3.88 -0.32 -21.87
C HIS A 108 2.67 -0.41 -20.93
N TRP A 109 2.82 0.08 -19.68
CA TRP A 109 1.74 0.07 -18.71
C TRP A 109 0.47 0.73 -19.25
N VAL A 110 -0.65 0.04 -19.05
CA VAL A 110 -1.99 0.50 -19.42
C VAL A 110 -2.89 0.36 -18.18
N PRO A 111 -3.63 1.41 -17.80
CA PRO A 111 -4.51 1.35 -16.64
C PRO A 111 -5.62 0.29 -16.81
N ARG A 112 -5.89 -0.44 -15.74
CA ARG A 112 -6.95 -1.47 -15.66
C ARG A 112 -7.85 -1.16 -14.47
N PRO A 113 -8.71 -0.12 -14.56
CA PRO A 113 -9.52 0.31 -13.43
C PRO A 113 -10.53 -0.77 -13.02
N LEU A 114 -10.73 -0.92 -11.71
CA LEU A 114 -11.78 -1.74 -11.11
C LEU A 114 -12.98 -0.91 -10.67
N VAL A 115 -12.84 0.41 -10.66
CA VAL A 115 -13.86 1.38 -10.24
C VAL A 115 -14.00 2.49 -11.27
N SER A 116 -15.17 3.15 -11.26
CA SER A 116 -15.59 4.12 -12.27
C SER A 116 -14.94 5.50 -12.14
N ALA A 117 -14.30 5.79 -11.00
CA ALA A 117 -13.70 7.12 -10.73
C ALA A 117 -12.47 7.01 -9.84
N THR A 118 -11.73 8.11 -9.72
CA THR A 118 -10.47 8.21 -8.96
C THR A 118 -10.62 8.77 -7.54
N THR A 119 -11.83 9.19 -7.19
CA THR A 119 -12.18 9.70 -5.86
C THR A 119 -13.46 9.03 -5.36
N PHE A 120 -13.56 8.77 -4.05
CA PHE A 120 -14.70 8.04 -3.48
C PHE A 120 -16.05 8.71 -3.79
N GLY A 121 -16.14 10.02 -3.65
CA GLY A 121 -17.39 10.77 -3.88
C GLY A 121 -17.88 10.77 -5.34
N ALA A 122 -17.01 10.45 -6.30
CA ALA A 122 -17.35 10.35 -7.71
C ALA A 122 -17.70 8.94 -8.19
N LEU A 123 -17.54 7.93 -7.31
CA LEU A 123 -17.91 6.55 -7.58
C LEU A 123 -19.42 6.37 -7.70
N THR A 124 -19.86 5.32 -8.39
CA THR A 124 -21.28 4.90 -8.40
C THR A 124 -21.74 4.54 -6.99
N ALA A 125 -23.05 4.64 -6.76
CA ALA A 125 -23.65 4.30 -5.44
C ALA A 125 -23.31 2.85 -5.01
N ARG A 126 -23.33 1.89 -5.96
CA ARG A 126 -22.92 0.49 -5.70
C ARG A 126 -21.46 0.38 -5.26
N GLU A 127 -20.54 1.04 -5.95
CA GLU A 127 -19.12 1.02 -5.59
C GLU A 127 -18.87 1.66 -4.22
N GLN A 128 -19.55 2.76 -3.91
CA GLN A 128 -19.48 3.41 -2.60
C GLN A 128 -19.98 2.49 -1.48
N GLU A 129 -21.09 1.80 -1.69
CA GLU A 129 -21.63 0.83 -0.73
C GLU A 129 -20.64 -0.32 -0.48
N ILE A 130 -20.14 -0.94 -1.55
CA ILE A 130 -19.15 -2.02 -1.46
C ILE A 130 -17.91 -1.55 -0.71
N LEU A 131 -17.32 -0.42 -1.08
CA LEU A 131 -16.09 0.05 -0.45
C LEU A 131 -16.30 0.51 1.00
N THR A 132 -17.47 1.06 1.33
CA THR A 132 -17.79 1.42 2.72
C THR A 132 -17.83 0.18 3.62
N ALA A 133 -18.38 -0.94 3.12
CA ALA A 133 -18.47 -2.18 3.88
C ALA A 133 -17.15 -2.97 3.89
N ALA A 134 -16.44 -3.03 2.76
CA ALA A 134 -15.32 -3.95 2.57
C ALA A 134 -13.94 -3.34 2.89
N ALA A 135 -13.74 -2.03 2.69
CA ALA A 135 -12.44 -1.41 2.92
C ALA A 135 -11.92 -1.60 4.37
N PRO A 136 -12.72 -1.45 5.45
CA PRO A 136 -12.26 -1.68 6.80
C PRO A 136 -11.76 -3.12 7.06
N LEU A 137 -12.34 -4.12 6.35
CA LEU A 137 -11.94 -5.52 6.48
C LEU A 137 -10.58 -5.81 5.83
N VAL A 138 -10.18 -4.98 4.87
CA VAL A 138 -8.91 -5.10 4.13
C VAL A 138 -7.80 -4.32 4.81
N GLN A 139 -8.11 -3.20 5.46
CA GLN A 139 -7.13 -2.29 6.07
C GLN A 139 -6.09 -2.99 6.96
N THR A 140 -6.52 -3.95 7.77
CA THR A 140 -5.63 -4.68 8.69
C THR A 140 -4.82 -5.79 8.03
N ARG A 141 -5.11 -6.09 6.75
CA ARG A 141 -4.54 -7.22 6.01
C ARG A 141 -3.53 -6.82 4.96
N VAL A 142 -3.49 -5.55 4.60
CA VAL A 142 -2.57 -5.04 3.56
C VAL A 142 -1.35 -4.36 4.20
N GLN A 143 -0.23 -4.50 3.53
CA GLN A 143 1.00 -3.76 3.83
C GLN A 143 1.20 -2.58 2.85
N LEU A 144 0.55 -2.65 1.70
CA LEU A 144 0.59 -1.67 0.62
C LEU A 144 -0.83 -1.49 0.07
N LEU A 145 -1.25 -0.26 -0.23
CA LEU A 145 -2.60 0.02 -0.73
C LEU A 145 -2.91 -0.72 -2.04
N GLY A 146 -1.90 -0.93 -2.91
CA GLY A 146 -2.06 -1.67 -4.16
C GLY A 146 -2.57 -3.11 -3.98
N GLN A 147 -2.26 -3.76 -2.85
CA GLN A 147 -2.75 -5.10 -2.52
C GLN A 147 -4.28 -5.16 -2.34
N GLY A 148 -4.91 -4.01 -2.07
CA GLY A 148 -6.37 -3.93 -1.98
C GLY A 148 -7.09 -4.29 -3.28
N ARG A 149 -6.43 -4.13 -4.44
CA ARG A 149 -6.97 -4.55 -5.74
C ARG A 149 -7.28 -6.05 -5.78
N ASP A 150 -6.30 -6.86 -5.36
CA ASP A 150 -6.43 -8.32 -5.37
C ASP A 150 -7.48 -8.79 -4.36
N MET A 151 -7.59 -8.08 -3.24
CA MET A 151 -8.53 -8.44 -2.16
C MET A 151 -9.97 -8.01 -2.43
N LEU A 152 -10.19 -6.93 -3.19
CA LEU A 152 -11.53 -6.36 -3.44
C LEU A 152 -12.00 -6.53 -4.88
N GLY A 153 -11.13 -6.95 -5.80
CA GLY A 153 -11.43 -7.01 -7.23
C GLY A 153 -12.67 -7.83 -7.54
N PHE A 154 -12.84 -8.98 -6.87
CA PHE A 154 -13.99 -9.85 -7.06
C PHE A 154 -15.35 -9.24 -6.68
N LEU A 155 -15.35 -8.20 -5.82
CA LEU A 155 -16.56 -7.46 -5.43
C LEU A 155 -16.92 -6.34 -6.41
N LEU A 156 -15.92 -5.87 -7.16
CA LEU A 156 -16.01 -4.69 -8.01
C LEU A 156 -16.20 -5.02 -9.49
N VAL A 157 -15.81 -6.24 -9.91
CA VAL A 157 -16.04 -6.69 -11.29
C VAL A 157 -17.48 -7.18 -11.48
N PRO A 158 -18.07 -7.07 -12.70
CA PRO A 158 -19.33 -7.70 -13.04
C PRO A 158 -19.27 -9.23 -12.90
N ASP A 159 -20.40 -9.86 -12.58
CA ASP A 159 -20.48 -11.31 -12.35
C ASP A 159 -20.01 -12.15 -13.54
N ASP A 160 -20.24 -11.67 -14.76
CA ASP A 160 -19.81 -12.32 -16.01
C ASP A 160 -18.29 -12.18 -16.27
N ALA A 161 -17.64 -11.22 -15.62
CA ALA A 161 -16.18 -11.02 -15.69
C ALA A 161 -15.44 -11.69 -14.52
N LEU A 162 -16.15 -12.29 -13.56
CA LEU A 162 -15.57 -12.93 -12.39
C LEU A 162 -14.88 -14.24 -12.76
N GLN A 163 -13.55 -14.28 -12.66
CA GLN A 163 -12.77 -15.50 -12.82
C GLN A 163 -12.64 -16.21 -11.48
N LEU A 164 -13.33 -17.34 -11.34
CA LEU A 164 -13.24 -18.20 -10.15
C LEU A 164 -12.16 -19.26 -10.36
N GLU A 165 -11.27 -19.41 -9.40
CA GLU A 165 -10.33 -20.54 -9.39
C GLU A 165 -11.09 -21.86 -9.24
N GLU A 166 -10.69 -22.92 -9.98
CA GLU A 166 -11.32 -24.24 -9.94
C GLU A 166 -11.44 -24.79 -8.51
N LYS A 167 -10.41 -24.56 -7.67
CA LYS A 167 -10.43 -24.96 -6.25
C LYS A 167 -11.49 -24.22 -5.44
N ALA A 168 -11.74 -22.94 -5.73
CA ALA A 168 -12.78 -22.15 -5.08
C ALA A 168 -14.17 -22.64 -5.49
N VAL A 169 -14.37 -22.95 -6.77
CA VAL A 169 -15.61 -23.53 -7.30
C VAL A 169 -15.93 -24.87 -6.65
N ALA A 170 -14.92 -25.75 -6.52
CA ALA A 170 -15.08 -27.05 -5.86
C ALA A 170 -15.53 -26.90 -4.40
N ARG A 171 -14.87 -26.03 -3.63
CA ARG A 171 -15.24 -25.74 -2.23
C ARG A 171 -16.65 -25.17 -2.09
N LEU A 172 -17.06 -24.27 -2.98
CA LEU A 172 -18.41 -23.71 -2.98
C LEU A 172 -19.46 -24.78 -3.26
N ARG A 173 -19.20 -25.72 -4.18
CA ARG A 173 -20.10 -26.85 -4.46
C ARG A 173 -20.24 -27.79 -3.28
N ASP A 174 -19.14 -28.07 -2.59
CA ASP A 174 -19.12 -28.96 -1.40
C ASP A 174 -19.79 -28.32 -0.17
N SER A 175 -19.87 -26.98 -0.10
CA SER A 175 -20.45 -26.23 1.00
C SER A 175 -21.86 -25.72 0.73
N ALA A 176 -22.40 -25.86 -0.49
CA ALA A 176 -23.73 -25.44 -0.82
C ALA A 176 -24.76 -26.37 -0.12
N PRO A 177 -25.73 -25.82 0.65
CA PRO A 177 -26.81 -26.62 1.18
C PRO A 177 -27.65 -27.18 0.03
N ALA A 178 -28.08 -28.45 0.17
CA ALA A 178 -28.91 -29.14 -0.80
C ALA A 178 -30.30 -28.50 -0.93
#